data_94869bb56676cf99741af0731d571c92
#
_entry.id   94869bb56676cf99741af0731d571c92
#
_cell.length_a   1.000
_cell.length_b   1.000
_cell.length_c   1.000
_cell.angle_alpha   90.00
_cell.angle_beta   90.00
_cell.angle_gamma   90.00
#
_symmetry.space_group_name_H-M   'P 1'
#
loop_
_entity.id
_entity.type
_entity.pdbx_description
1 polymer ?
#
loop_
_entity_poly.entity_id
_entity_poly.type
_entity_poly.pdbx_seq_one_letter_code
_entity_poly.pdbx_strand_id
1 'polypeptide(L)'
;MQYPLISEYVRAIQDASNNLDELAHLVPVQDDHGEPYRSSGAFAVVFKMKDEQTGKFYALKCFTEEQEGRAEAYRQIADELEFVDSSYITSVKYLDKEIFVDSSCEEDEFPVLLMDWIDGETMETYIAENYQDNYAMAMLCYRFCKMAAWLRSQPFAHGDIKPDNIMVRPDGSLTLVDYDGMFVPAMKGQKSPTIGTKDFSHPLRTVDDFNETIDDFALASIALSLKAISLKPSLLDEYGAADRLLFSAENYRDLSKSKVMAALQELINDEELATLLSMFLLANAKKNLSLSSFHAFSISKPFNVVEDLIKQADMLFEKSKAEADHKKAFHLYSIANSKGSLYAKACLGYCYCLGKGVTEDKEKGLALIRVSANAGNAKGQNIMGSCYANGISVTKSYEEAVIWFRKSADQGNAIAQKNLGACYYIGQGVPQSYEEAVIWFRKSADQDNAKAQGILGVCYENGQGVPQSYDEAVKWYRKSADQGDAAAQCKLGFCYSNGQGVPQSYEDAVKWYRKSADQGDAAAQFNLGVCYNNGRGVAQSYEEAVKLYRKSADQGDSAAQFNLGCCYENGQGVPQCYDEAIKWYRKSAEQGYRRAKDSLTRLKVE
;
A
#
# COMPACT_ATOMS: atom_id res chain seq x y z
N MET A 1 29.39 29.06 18.92
CA MET A 1 30.18 27.86 18.44
C MET A 1 30.50 28.06 16.98
N GLN A 2 31.74 27.80 16.56
CA GLN A 2 32.07 27.76 15.13
C GLN A 2 31.82 26.34 14.61
N TYR A 3 31.13 26.19 13.49
CA TYR A 3 30.80 24.88 12.91
C TYR A 3 31.74 24.51 11.77
N PRO A 4 31.99 23.20 11.53
CA PRO A 4 32.83 22.71 10.44
C PRO A 4 32.32 23.08 9.06
N LEU A 5 33.24 23.09 8.09
CA LEU A 5 32.90 23.21 6.68
C LEU A 5 32.27 21.92 6.16
N ILE A 6 31.47 22.00 5.09
CA ILE A 6 30.87 20.81 4.45
C ILE A 6 31.92 19.77 4.07
N SER A 7 33.10 20.18 3.57
CA SER A 7 34.19 19.27 3.21
C SER A 7 34.81 18.55 4.41
N GLU A 8 34.73 19.14 5.60
CA GLU A 8 35.20 18.53 6.85
C GLU A 8 34.19 17.47 7.32
N TYR A 9 32.90 17.78 7.27
CA TYR A 9 31.84 16.79 7.50
C TYR A 9 31.91 15.61 6.53
N VAL A 10 32.16 15.85 5.23
CA VAL A 10 32.31 14.76 4.24
C VAL A 10 33.42 13.79 4.64
N ARG A 11 34.58 14.31 5.08
CA ARG A 11 35.69 13.45 5.56
C ARG A 11 35.32 12.67 6.81
N ALA A 12 34.63 13.31 7.77
CA ALA A 12 34.19 12.63 8.99
C ALA A 12 33.18 11.52 8.68
N ILE A 13 32.21 11.76 7.80
CA ILE A 13 31.17 10.78 7.40
C ILE A 13 31.74 9.64 6.56
N GLN A 14 32.80 9.83 5.79
CA GLN A 14 33.50 8.73 5.09
C GLN A 14 33.99 7.65 6.05
N ASP A 15 34.32 8.00 7.28
CA ASP A 15 34.72 7.08 8.34
C ASP A 15 33.74 7.17 9.52
N ALA A 16 32.46 6.97 9.22
CA ALA A 16 31.35 7.14 10.17
C ALA A 16 31.50 6.23 11.41
N SER A 17 32.02 5.01 11.24
CA SER A 17 32.20 4.07 12.35
C SER A 17 33.18 4.54 13.43
N ASN A 18 34.10 5.45 13.10
CA ASN A 18 35.06 6.02 14.03
C ASN A 18 34.71 7.45 14.46
N ASN A 19 33.86 8.12 13.71
CA ASN A 19 33.54 9.54 13.91
C ASN A 19 32.10 9.80 14.38
N LEU A 20 31.24 8.77 14.47
CA LEU A 20 29.92 8.86 15.11
C LEU A 20 29.94 8.08 16.43
N ASP A 21 29.16 8.53 17.42
CA ASP A 21 29.04 7.89 18.73
C ASP A 21 27.87 6.88 18.77
N GLU A 22 26.66 7.32 19.05
CA GLU A 22 25.47 6.43 19.09
C GLU A 22 25.15 5.85 17.72
N LEU A 23 25.45 6.57 16.63
CA LEU A 23 25.15 6.21 15.26
C LEU A 23 26.30 5.52 14.50
N ALA A 24 27.34 5.08 15.20
CA ALA A 24 28.53 4.43 14.61
C ALA A 24 28.20 3.17 13.78
N HIS A 25 26.99 2.60 13.92
CA HIS A 25 26.49 1.46 13.14
C HIS A 25 25.93 1.86 11.77
N LEU A 26 25.76 3.15 11.50
CA LEU A 26 25.29 3.65 10.22
C LEU A 26 26.45 3.84 9.25
N VAL A 27 26.25 3.44 8.00
CA VAL A 27 27.23 3.63 6.92
C VAL A 27 26.71 4.63 5.88
N PRO A 28 27.56 5.52 5.34
CA PRO A 28 27.14 6.45 4.31
C PRO A 28 26.80 5.73 3.02
N VAL A 29 25.70 6.10 2.40
CA VAL A 29 25.39 5.72 1.02
C VAL A 29 26.30 6.53 0.11
N GLN A 30 26.96 5.89 -0.84
CA GLN A 30 27.86 6.55 -1.77
C GLN A 30 27.14 6.96 -3.06
N ASP A 31 27.55 8.08 -3.63
CA ASP A 31 27.14 8.51 -4.96
C ASP A 31 27.94 7.80 -6.06
N ASP A 32 27.69 8.15 -7.33
CA ASP A 32 28.35 7.56 -8.50
C ASP A 32 29.88 7.84 -8.56
N HIS A 33 30.38 8.75 -7.72
CA HIS A 33 31.79 9.12 -7.61
C HIS A 33 32.47 8.49 -6.40
N GLY A 34 31.74 7.72 -5.59
CA GLY A 34 32.24 7.09 -4.36
C GLY A 34 32.35 8.05 -3.17
N GLU A 35 31.70 9.22 -3.25
CA GLU A 35 31.57 10.18 -2.16
C GLU A 35 30.26 9.94 -1.38
N PRO A 36 30.18 10.29 -0.08
CA PRO A 36 28.92 10.23 0.66
C PRO A 36 27.83 11.03 -0.05
N TYR A 37 26.73 10.34 -0.38
CA TYR A 37 25.56 10.98 -0.99
C TYR A 37 25.01 12.04 -0.05
N ARG A 38 24.90 13.28 -0.54
CA ARG A 38 24.51 14.43 0.26
C ARG A 38 23.67 15.45 -0.51
N SER A 39 22.88 16.19 0.25
CA SER A 39 22.25 17.44 -0.17
C SER A 39 22.70 18.55 0.77
N SER A 40 22.95 19.75 0.28
CA SER A 40 23.39 20.89 1.10
C SER A 40 22.42 22.05 0.93
N GLY A 41 21.99 22.61 2.07
CA GLY A 41 21.24 23.84 2.18
C GLY A 41 22.11 25.00 2.69
N ALA A 42 21.45 26.13 3.04
CA ALA A 42 22.15 27.33 3.51
C ALA A 42 22.87 27.12 4.86
N PHE A 43 22.29 26.28 5.76
CA PHE A 43 22.73 26.17 7.16
C PHE A 43 23.08 24.75 7.60
N ALA A 44 23.00 23.79 6.69
CA ALA A 44 23.28 22.39 6.98
C ALA A 44 23.62 21.58 5.73
N VAL A 45 24.27 20.45 5.94
CA VAL A 45 24.44 19.37 4.96
C VAL A 45 23.72 18.12 5.48
N VAL A 46 23.02 17.42 4.60
CA VAL A 46 22.26 16.21 4.92
C VAL A 46 22.87 15.03 4.17
N PHE A 47 23.30 14.02 4.91
CA PHE A 47 23.85 12.77 4.37
C PHE A 47 22.82 11.65 4.38
N LYS A 48 22.82 10.83 3.32
CA LYS A 48 22.04 9.58 3.30
C LYS A 48 22.85 8.48 3.97
N MET A 49 22.32 7.94 5.06
CA MET A 49 22.95 6.87 5.83
C MET A 49 22.13 5.59 5.72
N LYS A 50 22.79 4.44 5.85
CA LYS A 50 22.14 3.11 5.85
C LYS A 50 22.49 2.35 7.11
N ASP A 51 21.51 1.77 7.75
CA ASP A 51 21.71 0.72 8.75
C ASP A 51 21.82 -0.63 8.01
N GLU A 52 22.97 -1.25 8.05
CA GLU A 52 23.22 -2.53 7.36
C GLU A 52 22.48 -3.70 7.99
N GLN A 53 22.15 -3.63 9.29
CA GLN A 53 21.45 -4.71 9.99
C GLN A 53 19.97 -4.73 9.64
N THR A 54 19.33 -3.57 9.59
CA THR A 54 17.90 -3.44 9.31
C THR A 54 17.61 -3.17 7.83
N GLY A 55 18.59 -2.68 7.08
CA GLY A 55 18.46 -2.21 5.69
C GLY A 55 17.74 -0.86 5.57
N LYS A 56 17.42 -0.19 6.70
CA LYS A 56 16.72 1.09 6.73
C LYS A 56 17.66 2.24 6.39
N PHE A 57 17.12 3.27 5.74
CA PHE A 57 17.85 4.49 5.38
C PHE A 57 17.43 5.65 6.26
N TYR A 58 18.41 6.52 6.56
CA TYR A 58 18.25 7.70 7.39
C TYR A 58 18.84 8.94 6.73
N ALA A 59 18.33 10.11 7.08
CA ALA A 59 18.90 11.41 6.77
C ALA A 59 19.62 11.93 8.02
N LEU A 60 20.94 12.14 7.92
CA LEU A 60 21.77 12.71 8.97
C LEU A 60 22.08 14.17 8.62
N LYS A 61 21.46 15.11 9.32
CA LYS A 61 21.63 16.56 9.11
C LYS A 61 22.73 17.09 10.05
N CYS A 62 23.81 17.58 9.47
CA CYS A 62 24.94 18.22 10.14
C CYS A 62 24.88 19.73 9.90
N PHE A 63 24.98 20.53 10.96
CA PHE A 63 24.81 21.98 10.89
C PHE A 63 26.10 22.68 10.51
N THR A 64 26.03 23.73 9.69
CA THR A 64 27.18 24.53 9.23
C THR A 64 27.25 25.92 9.87
N GLU A 65 26.20 26.31 10.60
CA GLU A 65 26.13 27.59 11.31
C GLU A 65 25.42 27.44 12.65
N GLU A 66 25.81 28.26 13.61
CA GLU A 66 25.13 28.36 14.90
C GLU A 66 23.82 29.19 14.77
N GLN A 67 22.78 28.69 15.42
CA GLN A 67 21.53 29.42 15.64
C GLN A 67 21.19 29.33 17.13
N GLU A 68 20.99 30.49 17.76
CA GLU A 68 20.64 30.57 19.19
C GLU A 68 19.35 29.78 19.47
N GLY A 69 19.39 28.92 20.51
CA GLY A 69 18.24 28.10 20.94
C GLY A 69 17.93 26.88 20.05
N ARG A 70 18.68 26.59 18.98
CA ARG A 70 18.42 25.45 18.05
C ARG A 70 18.35 24.11 18.77
N ALA A 71 19.29 23.81 19.65
CA ALA A 71 19.34 22.55 20.38
C ALA A 71 18.06 22.30 21.19
N GLU A 72 17.63 23.32 21.92
CA GLU A 72 16.42 23.23 22.71
C GLU A 72 15.16 23.12 21.84
N ALA A 73 15.12 23.88 20.74
CA ALA A 73 14.00 23.79 19.79
C ALA A 73 13.87 22.38 19.20
N TYR A 74 14.96 21.75 18.76
CA TYR A 74 14.90 20.40 18.21
C TYR A 74 14.59 19.31 19.24
N ARG A 75 14.99 19.47 20.50
CA ARG A 75 14.57 18.56 21.57
C ARG A 75 13.05 18.65 21.76
N GLN A 76 12.51 19.86 21.84
CA GLN A 76 11.05 20.07 21.99
C GLN A 76 10.26 19.54 20.78
N ILE A 77 10.79 19.68 19.56
CA ILE A 77 10.21 19.10 18.34
C ILE A 77 10.26 17.56 18.39
N ALA A 78 11.40 16.99 18.77
CA ALA A 78 11.56 15.54 18.86
C ALA A 78 10.58 14.93 19.87
N ASP A 79 10.46 15.53 21.06
CA ASP A 79 9.53 15.12 22.10
C ASP A 79 8.06 15.16 21.63
N GLU A 80 7.65 16.21 20.90
CA GLU A 80 6.29 16.34 20.37
C GLU A 80 6.00 15.31 19.28
N LEU A 81 6.98 15.06 18.39
CA LEU A 81 6.79 14.17 17.24
C LEU A 81 6.93 12.68 17.60
N GLU A 82 7.51 12.32 18.74
CA GLU A 82 7.72 10.92 19.15
C GLU A 82 6.42 10.11 19.16
N PHE A 83 5.30 10.73 19.52
CA PHE A 83 4.00 10.05 19.65
C PHE A 83 3.06 10.28 18.46
N VAL A 84 3.52 10.95 17.40
CA VAL A 84 2.71 11.25 16.22
C VAL A 84 2.84 10.14 15.19
N ASP A 85 1.84 9.25 15.12
CA ASP A 85 1.75 8.20 14.08
C ASP A 85 1.09 8.77 12.81
N SER A 86 1.91 9.21 11.87
CA SER A 86 1.42 9.78 10.60
C SER A 86 2.46 9.63 9.48
N SER A 87 1.99 9.31 8.27
CA SER A 87 2.83 9.31 7.06
C SER A 87 3.20 10.71 6.57
N TYR A 88 2.58 11.78 7.11
CA TYR A 88 2.84 13.16 6.70
C TYR A 88 4.09 13.77 7.34
N ILE A 89 4.66 13.15 8.36
CA ILE A 89 5.89 13.58 9.03
C ILE A 89 6.84 12.41 9.23
N THR A 90 8.11 12.71 9.53
CA THR A 90 9.14 11.72 9.89
C THR A 90 9.48 11.81 11.38
N SER A 91 10.02 10.73 11.92
CA SER A 91 10.67 10.77 13.24
C SER A 91 11.87 11.72 13.21
N VAL A 92 12.12 12.39 14.34
CA VAL A 92 13.24 13.31 14.52
C VAL A 92 13.96 12.94 15.81
N LYS A 93 15.28 12.76 15.76
CA LYS A 93 16.12 12.58 16.94
C LYS A 93 17.26 13.57 16.90
N TYR A 94 17.33 14.46 17.91
CA TYR A 94 18.45 15.38 18.09
C TYR A 94 19.49 14.75 18.99
N LEU A 95 20.76 14.72 18.56
CA LEU A 95 21.88 14.15 19.29
C LEU A 95 22.95 15.24 19.49
N ASP A 96 23.25 15.52 20.75
CA ASP A 96 24.36 16.39 21.11
C ASP A 96 25.69 15.65 20.92
N LYS A 97 26.71 16.33 20.43
CA LYS A 97 28.08 15.79 20.39
C LYS A 97 28.20 14.41 19.72
N GLU A 98 27.42 14.19 18.67
CA GLU A 98 27.30 12.90 18.00
C GLU A 98 28.40 12.66 16.94
N ILE A 99 28.87 13.74 16.30
CA ILE A 99 29.88 13.63 15.24
C ILE A 99 31.19 14.30 15.63
N PHE A 100 32.28 13.53 15.61
CA PHE A 100 33.64 14.05 15.72
C PHE A 100 34.14 14.52 14.35
N VAL A 101 34.63 15.76 14.27
CA VAL A 101 35.15 16.37 13.05
C VAL A 101 36.51 16.99 13.30
N ASP A 102 37.56 16.43 12.68
CA ASP A 102 38.87 17.07 12.65
C ASP A 102 38.80 18.34 11.77
N SER A 103 38.64 19.46 12.40
CA SER A 103 38.39 20.76 11.77
C SER A 103 39.25 21.86 12.37
N SER A 104 39.13 23.07 11.83
CA SER A 104 39.79 24.27 12.38
C SER A 104 38.99 24.92 13.50
N CYS A 105 37.90 24.31 13.97
CA CYS A 105 37.06 24.80 15.05
C CYS A 105 37.72 24.59 16.42
N GLU A 106 37.24 25.31 17.44
CA GLU A 106 37.70 25.12 18.83
C GLU A 106 37.14 23.85 19.48
N GLU A 107 36.01 23.36 18.98
CA GLU A 107 35.35 22.12 19.40
C GLU A 107 35.52 21.03 18.32
N ASP A 108 35.60 19.77 18.75
CA ASP A 108 35.81 18.62 17.88
C ASP A 108 34.53 17.77 17.71
N GLU A 109 33.54 17.95 18.61
CA GLU A 109 32.29 17.20 18.64
C GLU A 109 31.11 18.12 18.36
N PHE A 110 30.24 17.72 17.39
CA PHE A 110 29.15 18.54 16.90
C PHE A 110 27.82 17.79 16.96
N PRO A 111 26.71 18.54 17.13
CA PRO A 111 25.38 17.95 17.15
C PRO A 111 24.91 17.56 15.73
N VAL A 112 24.04 16.55 15.70
CA VAL A 112 23.35 16.13 14.47
C VAL A 112 21.87 15.93 14.70
N LEU A 113 21.11 15.94 13.60
CA LEU A 113 19.71 15.57 13.58
C LEU A 113 19.54 14.32 12.72
N LEU A 114 18.98 13.26 13.32
CA LEU A 114 18.66 12.03 12.62
C LEU A 114 17.16 12.00 12.29
N MET A 115 16.83 11.71 11.03
CA MET A 115 15.46 11.57 10.53
C MET A 115 15.36 10.32 9.64
N ASP A 116 14.16 9.81 9.40
CA ASP A 116 13.97 8.80 8.38
C ASP A 116 14.26 9.38 6.99
N TRP A 117 14.97 8.62 6.15
CA TRP A 117 15.15 8.98 4.74
C TRP A 117 13.85 8.74 3.97
N ILE A 118 13.40 9.75 3.23
CA ILE A 118 12.20 9.65 2.39
C ILE A 118 12.62 9.43 0.95
N ASP A 119 12.26 8.27 0.39
CA ASP A 119 12.40 8.02 -1.04
C ASP A 119 11.29 8.76 -1.78
N GLY A 120 11.68 9.53 -2.79
CA GLY A 120 10.78 10.38 -3.57
C GLY A 120 11.49 11.61 -4.09
N GLU A 121 10.73 12.55 -4.59
CA GLU A 121 11.18 13.84 -5.09
C GLU A 121 10.48 14.99 -4.35
N THR A 122 11.02 16.20 -4.43
CA THR A 122 10.33 17.36 -3.86
C THR A 122 9.05 17.66 -4.65
N MET A 123 8.07 18.27 -4.01
CA MET A 123 6.84 18.68 -4.71
C MET A 123 7.15 19.70 -5.81
N GLU A 124 8.21 20.51 -5.68
CA GLU A 124 8.70 21.39 -6.72
C GLU A 124 9.10 20.61 -7.97
N THR A 125 9.95 19.58 -7.83
CA THR A 125 10.39 18.70 -8.93
C THR A 125 9.20 18.01 -9.57
N TYR A 126 8.31 17.43 -8.76
CA TYR A 126 7.10 16.77 -9.24
C TYR A 126 6.23 17.71 -10.08
N ILE A 127 6.03 18.96 -9.63
CA ILE A 127 5.26 19.96 -10.38
C ILE A 127 5.95 20.31 -11.69
N ALA A 128 7.26 20.54 -11.67
CA ALA A 128 8.02 20.87 -12.87
C ALA A 128 7.89 19.80 -13.97
N GLU A 129 7.86 18.54 -13.59
CA GLU A 129 7.75 17.42 -14.52
C GLU A 129 6.30 17.09 -14.93
N ASN A 130 5.29 17.40 -14.09
CA ASN A 130 3.92 16.91 -14.27
C ASN A 130 2.86 18.01 -14.47
N TYR A 131 3.19 19.31 -14.46
CA TYR A 131 2.18 20.39 -14.46
C TYR A 131 1.28 20.40 -15.70
N GLN A 132 1.70 19.83 -16.83
CA GLN A 132 0.88 19.67 -18.03
C GLN A 132 -0.14 18.53 -17.94
N ASP A 133 0.00 17.62 -16.94
CA ASP A 133 -0.98 16.56 -16.67
C ASP A 133 -2.02 17.05 -15.66
N ASN A 134 -3.19 17.41 -16.17
CA ASN A 134 -4.32 17.90 -15.37
C ASN A 134 -4.70 16.91 -14.26
N TYR A 135 -4.64 15.60 -14.53
CA TYR A 135 -4.99 14.59 -13.52
C TYR A 135 -3.92 14.47 -12.44
N ALA A 136 -2.63 14.45 -12.82
CA ALA A 136 -1.52 14.42 -11.87
C ALA A 136 -1.59 15.63 -10.92
N MET A 137 -1.82 16.84 -11.47
CA MET A 137 -1.96 18.06 -10.69
C MET A 137 -3.22 18.09 -9.82
N ALA A 138 -4.36 17.58 -10.31
CA ALA A 138 -5.57 17.46 -9.50
C ALA A 138 -5.38 16.46 -8.34
N MET A 139 -4.68 15.34 -8.56
CA MET A 139 -4.34 14.39 -7.52
C MET A 139 -3.36 14.97 -6.50
N LEU A 140 -2.36 15.72 -6.94
CA LEU A 140 -1.45 16.42 -6.04
C LEU A 140 -2.21 17.41 -5.17
N CYS A 141 -3.10 18.21 -5.75
CA CYS A 141 -3.97 19.14 -5.02
C CYS A 141 -4.84 18.41 -3.97
N TYR A 142 -5.48 17.31 -4.36
CA TYR A 142 -6.29 16.49 -3.43
C TYR A 142 -5.47 15.98 -2.25
N ARG A 143 -4.28 15.42 -2.50
CA ARG A 143 -3.37 14.90 -1.46
C ARG A 143 -2.85 16.02 -0.57
N PHE A 144 -2.47 17.15 -1.16
CA PHE A 144 -2.04 18.33 -0.41
C PHE A 144 -3.14 18.84 0.52
N CYS A 145 -4.38 18.98 0.05
CA CYS A 145 -5.50 19.40 0.89
C CYS A 145 -5.76 18.43 2.05
N LYS A 146 -5.58 17.12 1.83
CA LYS A 146 -5.64 16.11 2.91
C LYS A 146 -4.55 16.31 3.96
N MET A 147 -3.31 16.52 3.53
CA MET A 147 -2.18 16.82 4.42
C MET A 147 -2.41 18.13 5.18
N ALA A 148 -2.86 19.18 4.50
CA ALA A 148 -3.15 20.48 5.11
C ALA A 148 -4.25 20.38 6.19
N ALA A 149 -5.33 19.67 5.91
CA ALA A 149 -6.40 19.42 6.88
C ALA A 149 -5.90 18.64 8.10
N TRP A 150 -5.06 17.62 7.88
CA TRP A 150 -4.41 16.88 8.94
C TRP A 150 -3.50 17.79 9.78
N LEU A 151 -2.58 18.54 9.15
CA LEU A 151 -1.64 19.41 9.86
C LEU A 151 -2.39 20.42 10.74
N ARG A 152 -3.48 21.01 10.24
CA ARG A 152 -4.29 21.95 11.01
C ARG A 152 -5.10 21.31 12.14
N SER A 153 -5.22 20.01 12.19
CA SER A 153 -5.78 19.28 13.33
C SER A 153 -4.77 18.99 14.43
N GLN A 154 -3.48 19.26 14.17
CA GLN A 154 -2.40 19.03 15.12
C GLN A 154 -2.19 20.26 16.04
N PRO A 155 -1.60 20.09 17.24
CA PRO A 155 -1.25 21.18 18.13
C PRO A 155 0.01 21.93 17.71
N PHE A 156 0.68 21.51 16.65
CA PHE A 156 1.92 22.07 16.11
C PHE A 156 1.73 22.61 14.69
N ALA A 157 2.72 23.34 14.18
CA ALA A 157 2.77 23.84 12.81
C ALA A 157 4.20 23.69 12.24
N HIS A 158 4.32 23.55 10.92
CA HIS A 158 5.61 23.35 10.26
C HIS A 158 6.46 24.63 10.21
N GLY A 159 5.82 25.79 10.02
CA GLY A 159 6.45 27.10 10.06
C GLY A 159 7.15 27.56 8.78
N ASP A 160 7.45 26.67 7.83
CA ASP A 160 8.01 27.01 6.52
C ASP A 160 7.47 26.06 5.43
N ILE A 161 6.15 26.05 5.24
CA ILE A 161 5.49 25.23 4.20
C ILE A 161 5.77 25.84 2.82
N LYS A 162 6.45 25.07 1.99
CA LYS A 162 6.76 25.38 0.58
C LYS A 162 6.96 24.08 -0.23
N PRO A 163 6.97 24.13 -1.57
CA PRO A 163 7.12 22.92 -2.40
C PRO A 163 8.39 22.10 -2.12
N ASP A 164 9.52 22.74 -1.80
CA ASP A 164 10.79 22.05 -1.50
C ASP A 164 10.75 21.25 -0.19
N ASN A 165 9.93 21.70 0.78
CA ASN A 165 9.81 21.09 2.10
C ASN A 165 8.72 20.00 2.14
N ILE A 166 8.24 19.57 0.97
CA ILE A 166 7.23 18.51 0.82
C ILE A 166 7.76 17.47 -0.16
N MET A 167 7.96 16.25 0.33
CA MET A 167 8.35 15.11 -0.50
C MET A 167 7.13 14.42 -1.08
N VAL A 168 7.17 14.11 -2.37
CA VAL A 168 6.20 13.26 -3.08
C VAL A 168 6.83 11.87 -3.22
N ARG A 169 6.27 10.89 -2.53
CA ARG A 169 6.75 9.50 -2.58
C ARG A 169 6.33 8.81 -3.89
N PRO A 170 6.92 7.65 -4.26
CA PRO A 170 6.55 6.91 -5.47
C PRO A 170 5.07 6.50 -5.55
N ASP A 171 4.41 6.29 -4.41
CA ASP A 171 2.96 6.02 -4.33
C ASP A 171 2.13 7.31 -4.40
N GLY A 172 2.81 8.45 -4.48
CA GLY A 172 2.27 9.80 -4.49
C GLY A 172 1.81 10.32 -3.13
N SER A 173 2.03 9.61 -2.02
CA SER A 173 1.81 10.17 -0.68
C SER A 173 2.78 11.31 -0.40
N LEU A 174 2.36 12.25 0.47
CA LEU A 174 3.14 13.44 0.80
C LEU A 174 3.77 13.28 2.19
N THR A 175 4.98 13.84 2.36
CA THR A 175 5.66 13.89 3.66
C THR A 175 6.37 15.23 3.81
N LEU A 176 6.15 15.90 4.94
CA LEU A 176 6.84 17.13 5.31
C LEU A 176 8.27 16.83 5.75
N VAL A 177 9.19 17.69 5.35
CA VAL A 177 10.62 17.63 5.70
C VAL A 177 11.10 19.02 6.08
N ASP A 178 12.28 19.11 6.73
CA ASP A 178 12.90 20.36 7.16
C ASP A 178 12.11 21.14 8.22
N TYR A 179 12.25 20.72 9.47
CA TYR A 179 11.50 21.24 10.62
C TYR A 179 12.13 22.47 11.30
N ASP A 180 13.05 23.20 10.63
CA ASP A 180 13.78 24.34 11.21
C ASP A 180 12.86 25.49 11.67
N GLY A 181 11.69 25.63 11.07
CA GLY A 181 10.67 26.63 11.39
C GLY A 181 9.54 26.16 12.30
N MET A 182 9.58 24.90 12.76
CA MET A 182 8.45 24.25 13.40
C MET A 182 8.08 24.87 14.74
N PHE A 183 6.78 25.08 14.95
CA PHE A 183 6.18 25.43 16.23
C PHE A 183 5.62 24.18 16.90
N VAL A 184 5.92 23.98 18.18
CA VAL A 184 5.28 23.00 19.07
C VAL A 184 4.75 23.69 20.33
N PRO A 185 3.77 23.10 21.05
CA PRO A 185 3.13 23.75 22.21
C PRO A 185 4.10 24.24 23.30
N ALA A 186 5.22 23.52 23.50
CA ALA A 186 6.27 23.89 24.44
C ALA A 186 6.95 25.25 24.11
N MET A 187 6.88 25.70 22.84
CA MET A 187 7.46 26.95 22.36
C MET A 187 6.52 28.15 22.48
N LYS A 188 5.35 27.99 23.09
CA LYS A 188 4.37 29.07 23.21
C LYS A 188 4.94 30.30 23.91
N GLY A 189 4.85 31.45 23.24
CA GLY A 189 5.40 32.72 23.72
C GLY A 189 6.86 32.97 23.33
N GLN A 190 7.50 32.04 22.64
CA GLN A 190 8.81 32.26 22.01
C GLN A 190 8.66 32.99 20.67
N LYS A 191 9.79 33.42 20.10
CA LYS A 191 9.82 34.00 18.75
C LYS A 191 10.15 32.95 17.75
N SER A 192 9.59 33.08 16.55
CA SER A 192 9.90 32.19 15.43
C SER A 192 11.38 32.32 15.04
N PRO A 193 12.10 31.21 14.81
CA PRO A 193 13.47 31.24 14.30
C PRO A 193 13.54 31.76 12.85
N THR A 194 12.43 31.76 12.14
CA THR A 194 12.32 32.23 10.74
C THR A 194 10.99 32.90 10.49
N ILE A 195 10.95 33.82 9.54
CA ILE A 195 9.69 34.38 9.00
C ILE A 195 9.14 33.54 7.83
N GLY A 196 9.80 32.41 7.51
CA GLY A 196 9.49 31.55 6.38
C GLY A 196 9.92 32.15 5.03
N THR A 197 9.66 31.38 3.97
CA THR A 197 9.96 31.79 2.60
C THR A 197 8.98 32.87 2.13
N LYS A 198 9.47 33.98 1.58
CA LYS A 198 8.67 35.17 1.26
C LYS A 198 7.44 34.91 0.38
N ASP A 199 7.55 34.00 -0.60
CA ASP A 199 6.46 33.68 -1.51
C ASP A 199 5.38 32.77 -0.88
N PHE A 200 5.66 32.22 0.32
CA PHE A 200 4.74 31.36 1.07
C PHE A 200 4.42 31.91 2.46
N SER A 201 4.91 33.08 2.80
CA SER A 201 4.64 33.72 4.10
C SER A 201 3.67 34.88 3.93
N HIS A 202 2.78 35.03 4.91
CA HIS A 202 1.89 36.18 4.95
C HIS A 202 2.72 37.49 4.93
N PRO A 203 2.37 38.48 4.09
CA PRO A 203 3.17 39.71 3.90
C PRO A 203 3.36 40.56 5.18
N LEU A 204 2.53 40.33 6.21
CA LEU A 204 2.62 41.00 7.50
C LEU A 204 3.15 40.08 8.62
N ARG A 205 3.65 38.88 8.28
CA ARG A 205 4.24 37.97 9.28
C ARG A 205 5.52 38.54 9.86
N THR A 206 5.66 38.36 11.16
CA THR A 206 6.85 38.74 11.96
C THR A 206 7.32 37.54 12.76
N VAL A 207 8.48 37.65 13.41
CA VAL A 207 8.98 36.61 14.32
C VAL A 207 8.11 36.41 15.57
N ASP A 208 7.25 37.35 15.89
CA ASP A 208 6.32 37.26 17.02
C ASP A 208 5.05 36.44 16.66
N ASP A 209 4.82 36.17 15.37
CA ASP A 209 3.72 35.35 14.88
C ASP A 209 4.14 33.86 14.91
N PHE A 210 4.41 33.31 16.11
CA PHE A 210 4.86 31.91 16.27
C PHE A 210 3.84 31.12 17.09
N ASN A 211 2.98 30.39 16.37
CA ASN A 211 1.87 29.62 16.92
C ASN A 211 1.38 28.55 15.92
N GLU A 212 0.38 27.78 16.34
CA GLU A 212 -0.22 26.67 15.56
C GLU A 212 -0.91 27.09 14.25
N THR A 213 -1.08 28.40 13.99
CA THR A 213 -1.74 28.90 12.76
C THR A 213 -0.76 29.50 11.76
N ILE A 214 0.54 29.38 12.02
CA ILE A 214 1.60 30.03 11.24
C ILE A 214 1.63 29.60 9.77
N ASP A 215 1.14 28.39 9.48
CA ASP A 215 1.11 27.81 8.13
C ASP A 215 -0.15 28.15 7.31
N ASP A 216 -1.17 28.77 7.92
CA ASP A 216 -2.49 28.97 7.30
C ASP A 216 -2.44 29.64 5.93
N PHE A 217 -1.58 30.65 5.82
CA PHE A 217 -1.43 31.41 4.57
C PHE A 217 -0.76 30.55 3.48
N ALA A 218 0.33 29.86 3.80
CA ALA A 218 1.05 29.00 2.87
C ALA A 218 0.16 27.87 2.36
N LEU A 219 -0.56 27.21 3.27
CA LEU A 219 -1.48 26.12 2.94
C LEU A 219 -2.57 26.59 1.96
N ALA A 220 -3.19 27.74 2.21
CA ALA A 220 -4.24 28.30 1.36
C ALA A 220 -3.69 28.70 -0.02
N SER A 221 -2.53 29.36 -0.09
CA SER A 221 -1.89 29.79 -1.34
C SER A 221 -1.47 28.60 -2.22
N ILE A 222 -0.85 27.59 -1.63
CA ILE A 222 -0.42 26.38 -2.36
C ILE A 222 -1.63 25.60 -2.86
N ALA A 223 -2.65 25.36 -2.02
CA ALA A 223 -3.85 24.62 -2.44
C ALA A 223 -4.56 25.31 -3.62
N LEU A 224 -4.72 26.64 -3.54
CA LEU A 224 -5.31 27.42 -4.62
C LEU A 224 -4.50 27.32 -5.92
N SER A 225 -3.17 27.45 -5.83
CA SER A 225 -2.28 27.36 -6.99
C SER A 225 -2.35 25.97 -7.65
N LEU A 226 -2.29 24.89 -6.87
CA LEU A 226 -2.37 23.52 -7.40
C LEU A 226 -3.71 23.26 -8.09
N LYS A 227 -4.82 23.70 -7.51
CA LYS A 227 -6.15 23.57 -8.12
C LYS A 227 -6.24 24.34 -9.42
N ALA A 228 -5.76 25.57 -9.45
CA ALA A 228 -5.78 26.41 -10.66
C ALA A 228 -4.94 25.81 -11.79
N ILE A 229 -3.72 25.33 -11.48
CA ILE A 229 -2.84 24.66 -12.45
C ILE A 229 -3.51 23.39 -12.98
N SER A 230 -4.19 22.61 -12.14
CA SER A 230 -4.90 21.40 -12.57
C SER A 230 -6.04 21.67 -13.55
N LEU A 231 -6.63 22.86 -13.50
CA LEU A 231 -7.69 23.29 -14.43
C LEU A 231 -7.13 23.93 -15.70
N LYS A 232 -6.05 24.71 -15.57
CA LYS A 232 -5.42 25.44 -16.67
C LYS A 232 -3.89 25.46 -16.48
N PRO A 233 -3.16 24.44 -16.97
CA PRO A 233 -1.70 24.31 -16.79
C PRO A 233 -0.90 25.53 -17.25
N SER A 234 -1.33 26.20 -18.33
CA SER A 234 -0.65 27.39 -18.85
C SER A 234 -0.51 28.53 -17.84
N LEU A 235 -1.27 28.51 -16.73
CA LEU A 235 -1.13 29.51 -15.68
C LEU A 235 0.25 29.45 -15.01
N LEU A 236 0.86 28.27 -14.94
CA LEU A 236 2.22 28.13 -14.38
C LEU A 236 3.24 28.80 -15.31
N ASP A 237 3.11 28.60 -16.63
CA ASP A 237 4.00 29.21 -17.64
C ASP A 237 3.86 30.74 -17.70
N GLU A 238 2.63 31.24 -17.55
CA GLU A 238 2.32 32.67 -17.74
C GLU A 238 2.63 33.49 -16.47
N TYR A 239 2.42 32.93 -15.28
CA TYR A 239 2.44 33.70 -14.03
C TYR A 239 3.34 33.11 -12.93
N GLY A 240 3.73 31.84 -13.06
CA GLY A 240 4.34 31.09 -11.99
C GLY A 240 5.71 30.51 -12.31
N ALA A 241 6.12 29.64 -11.42
CA ALA A 241 7.23 28.70 -11.53
C ALA A 241 7.03 27.58 -10.51
N ALA A 242 7.71 26.44 -10.68
CA ALA A 242 7.54 25.31 -9.77
C ALA A 242 7.94 25.61 -8.33
N ASP A 243 8.95 26.44 -8.12
CA ASP A 243 9.49 26.86 -6.82
C ASP A 243 8.61 27.85 -6.04
N ARG A 244 7.81 28.67 -6.74
CA ARG A 244 6.95 29.70 -6.12
C ARG A 244 5.47 29.57 -6.44
N LEU A 245 5.09 28.64 -7.32
CA LEU A 245 3.73 28.46 -7.83
C LEU A 245 3.19 29.71 -8.54
N LEU A 246 1.89 30.05 -8.35
CA LEU A 246 1.26 31.13 -9.10
C LEU A 246 1.49 32.52 -8.50
N PHE A 247 1.77 32.61 -7.20
CA PHE A 247 1.85 33.88 -6.51
C PHE A 247 3.27 34.18 -6.04
N SER A 248 3.67 35.44 -6.12
CA SER A 248 4.89 35.97 -5.52
C SER A 248 4.57 36.92 -4.37
N ALA A 249 5.57 37.20 -3.54
CA ALA A 249 5.46 38.15 -2.42
C ALA A 249 4.92 39.52 -2.86
N GLU A 250 5.17 39.94 -4.10
CA GLU A 250 4.66 41.20 -4.63
C GLU A 250 3.15 41.15 -4.88
N ASN A 251 2.62 40.01 -5.34
CA ASN A 251 1.20 39.84 -5.61
C ASN A 251 0.37 39.98 -4.33
N TYR A 252 0.87 39.54 -3.20
CA TYR A 252 0.15 39.56 -1.91
C TYR A 252 -0.07 40.96 -1.34
N ARG A 253 0.77 41.93 -1.72
CA ARG A 253 0.66 43.32 -1.23
C ARG A 253 -0.55 44.06 -1.83
N ASP A 254 -0.89 43.73 -3.07
CA ASP A 254 -2.05 44.34 -3.75
C ASP A 254 -2.66 43.34 -4.74
N LEU A 255 -3.51 42.46 -4.22
CA LEU A 255 -4.19 41.44 -5.02
C LEU A 255 -5.09 42.04 -6.12
N SER A 256 -5.55 43.30 -5.96
CA SER A 256 -6.40 43.96 -6.96
C SER A 256 -5.69 44.25 -8.28
N LYS A 257 -4.36 44.33 -8.25
CA LYS A 257 -3.50 44.53 -9.41
C LYS A 257 -2.90 43.25 -9.96
N SER A 258 -3.12 42.11 -9.27
CA SER A 258 -2.56 40.82 -9.67
C SER A 258 -3.22 40.30 -10.94
N LYS A 259 -2.42 40.06 -11.96
CA LYS A 259 -2.87 39.40 -13.21
C LYS A 259 -3.32 37.98 -12.96
N VAL A 260 -2.70 37.28 -11.98
CA VAL A 260 -3.10 35.94 -11.53
C VAL A 260 -4.54 35.97 -11.05
N MET A 261 -4.91 36.94 -10.21
CA MET A 261 -6.29 37.08 -9.71
C MET A 261 -7.30 37.28 -10.85
N ALA A 262 -6.95 38.06 -11.88
CA ALA A 262 -7.82 38.23 -13.04
C ALA A 262 -7.98 36.90 -13.81
N ALA A 263 -6.90 36.14 -14.00
CA ALA A 263 -6.94 34.83 -14.65
C ALA A 263 -7.74 33.79 -13.86
N LEU A 264 -7.68 33.80 -12.52
CA LEU A 264 -8.47 32.92 -11.66
C LEU A 264 -9.98 33.21 -11.74
N GLN A 265 -10.37 34.46 -12.00
CA GLN A 265 -11.79 34.82 -12.19
C GLN A 265 -12.42 34.12 -13.41
N GLU A 266 -11.64 33.81 -14.45
CA GLU A 266 -12.11 33.02 -15.58
C GLU A 266 -12.49 31.57 -15.20
N LEU A 267 -11.90 31.04 -14.12
CA LEU A 267 -12.08 29.68 -13.64
C LEU A 267 -13.06 29.57 -12.44
N ILE A 268 -13.67 30.68 -12.02
CA ILE A 268 -14.47 30.77 -10.78
C ILE A 268 -15.74 29.88 -10.80
N ASN A 269 -16.14 29.36 -11.97
CA ASN A 269 -17.25 28.42 -12.08
C ASN A 269 -16.92 27.02 -11.50
N ASP A 270 -15.65 26.70 -11.26
CA ASP A 270 -15.27 25.52 -10.47
C ASP A 270 -15.49 25.81 -8.99
N GLU A 271 -16.42 25.08 -8.36
CA GLU A 271 -16.84 25.28 -6.95
C GLU A 271 -15.69 25.07 -5.97
N GLU A 272 -14.79 24.10 -6.23
CA GLU A 272 -13.64 23.83 -5.38
C GLU A 272 -12.61 24.96 -5.47
N LEU A 273 -12.34 25.47 -6.69
CA LEU A 273 -11.47 26.63 -6.89
C LEU A 273 -12.05 27.87 -6.17
N ALA A 274 -13.33 28.14 -6.32
CA ALA A 274 -14.00 29.28 -5.68
C ALA A 274 -13.88 29.19 -4.15
N THR A 275 -14.01 27.99 -3.59
CA THR A 275 -13.81 27.74 -2.15
C THR A 275 -12.38 28.01 -1.71
N LEU A 276 -11.38 27.47 -2.42
CA LEU A 276 -9.97 27.69 -2.12
C LEU A 276 -9.56 29.17 -2.28
N LEU A 277 -10.11 29.86 -3.29
CA LEU A 277 -9.90 31.29 -3.49
C LEU A 277 -10.45 32.11 -2.29
N SER A 278 -11.64 31.74 -1.80
CA SER A 278 -12.23 32.41 -0.64
C SER A 278 -11.39 32.22 0.61
N MET A 279 -10.85 30.99 0.81
CA MET A 279 -9.95 30.70 1.93
C MET A 279 -8.64 31.47 1.84
N PHE A 280 -8.03 31.54 0.66
CA PHE A 280 -6.83 32.31 0.42
C PHE A 280 -7.04 33.81 0.70
N LEU A 281 -8.15 34.38 0.23
CA LEU A 281 -8.48 35.78 0.50
C LEU A 281 -8.69 36.05 2.00
N LEU A 282 -9.29 35.11 2.75
CA LEU A 282 -9.43 35.22 4.20
C LEU A 282 -8.08 35.14 4.90
N ALA A 283 -7.20 34.21 4.49
CA ALA A 283 -5.87 34.08 5.05
C ALA A 283 -5.03 35.32 4.80
N ASN A 284 -5.10 35.89 3.59
CA ASN A 284 -4.41 37.13 3.24
C ASN A 284 -4.93 38.35 3.99
N ALA A 285 -6.23 38.37 4.33
CA ALA A 285 -6.84 39.50 5.07
C ALA A 285 -6.61 39.46 6.60
N LYS A 286 -6.47 38.24 7.17
CA LYS A 286 -6.50 38.03 8.64
C LYS A 286 -5.26 37.36 9.22
N LYS A 287 -4.23 37.07 8.43
CA LYS A 287 -3.03 36.29 8.78
C LYS A 287 -3.32 34.81 9.10
N ASN A 288 -4.43 34.47 9.70
CA ASN A 288 -4.81 33.11 10.08
C ASN A 288 -6.26 32.80 9.73
N LEU A 289 -6.59 31.51 9.67
CA LEU A 289 -7.92 30.99 9.43
C LEU A 289 -8.47 30.35 10.71
N SER A 290 -9.79 30.41 10.91
CA SER A 290 -10.42 29.60 11.95
C SER A 290 -10.39 28.12 11.56
N LEU A 291 -10.37 27.21 12.56
CA LEU A 291 -10.45 25.75 12.33
C LEU A 291 -11.61 25.35 11.40
N SER A 292 -12.76 26.03 11.52
CA SER A 292 -13.92 25.77 10.66
C SER A 292 -13.67 26.05 9.17
N SER A 293 -12.76 26.97 8.83
CA SER A 293 -12.39 27.26 7.44
C SER A 293 -11.60 26.12 6.80
N PHE A 294 -10.87 25.33 7.59
CA PHE A 294 -10.06 24.22 7.09
C PHE A 294 -10.86 22.96 6.77
N HIS A 295 -12.11 22.84 7.20
CA HIS A 295 -13.01 21.80 6.68
C HIS A 295 -13.27 21.95 5.18
N ALA A 296 -13.05 23.13 4.61
CA ALA A 296 -13.14 23.41 3.19
C ALA A 296 -11.94 22.85 2.36
N PHE A 297 -10.86 22.38 2.99
CA PHE A 297 -9.83 21.59 2.30
C PHE A 297 -10.33 20.21 1.83
N SER A 298 -11.59 19.88 2.09
CA SER A 298 -12.21 18.69 1.54
C SER A 298 -12.55 18.90 0.07
N ILE A 299 -11.61 18.61 -0.80
CA ILE A 299 -11.87 18.50 -2.24
C ILE A 299 -12.11 17.03 -2.62
N SER A 300 -12.89 16.81 -3.68
CA SER A 300 -13.18 15.46 -4.15
C SER A 300 -11.95 14.81 -4.76
N LYS A 301 -11.81 13.49 -4.55
CA LYS A 301 -10.77 12.73 -5.24
C LYS A 301 -11.01 12.81 -6.75
N PRO A 302 -10.02 13.22 -7.56
CA PRO A 302 -10.18 13.32 -9.01
C PRO A 302 -10.62 12.00 -9.63
N PHE A 303 -11.56 12.07 -10.56
CA PHE A 303 -12.06 10.90 -11.26
C PHE A 303 -11.10 10.49 -12.38
N ASN A 304 -10.53 9.32 -12.26
CA ASN A 304 -9.68 8.74 -13.29
C ASN A 304 -10.47 7.78 -14.17
N VAL A 305 -10.88 8.25 -15.35
CA VAL A 305 -11.63 7.44 -16.31
C VAL A 305 -10.90 6.13 -16.64
N VAL A 306 -9.57 6.15 -16.77
CA VAL A 306 -8.77 4.96 -17.11
C VAL A 306 -8.78 3.97 -15.96
N GLU A 307 -8.60 4.44 -14.73
CA GLU A 307 -8.64 3.61 -13.52
C GLU A 307 -10.03 2.98 -13.31
N ASP A 308 -11.09 3.76 -13.53
CA ASP A 308 -12.46 3.27 -13.43
C ASP A 308 -12.79 2.20 -14.49
N LEU A 309 -12.39 2.42 -15.75
CA LEU A 309 -12.51 1.42 -16.81
C LEU A 309 -11.77 0.12 -16.47
N ILE A 310 -10.55 0.23 -15.93
CA ILE A 310 -9.76 -0.93 -15.49
C ILE A 310 -10.46 -1.66 -14.35
N LYS A 311 -10.93 -0.94 -13.34
CA LYS A 311 -11.62 -1.52 -12.18
C LYS A 311 -12.90 -2.26 -12.58
N GLN A 312 -13.69 -1.69 -13.48
CA GLN A 312 -14.88 -2.35 -14.02
C GLN A 312 -14.50 -3.60 -14.84
N ALA A 313 -13.45 -3.50 -15.67
CA ALA A 313 -12.97 -4.63 -16.47
C ALA A 313 -12.43 -5.77 -15.60
N ASP A 314 -11.63 -5.47 -14.58
CA ASP A 314 -11.10 -6.48 -13.64
C ASP A 314 -12.22 -7.20 -12.91
N MET A 315 -13.24 -6.46 -12.45
CA MET A 315 -14.40 -7.04 -11.78
C MET A 315 -15.17 -8.02 -12.68
N LEU A 316 -15.39 -7.65 -13.95
CA LEU A 316 -16.07 -8.51 -14.92
C LEU A 316 -15.21 -9.74 -15.29
N PHE A 317 -13.91 -9.54 -15.45
CA PHE A 317 -12.98 -10.60 -15.84
C PHE A 317 -12.74 -11.65 -14.75
N GLU A 318 -12.63 -11.20 -13.49
CA GLU A 318 -12.30 -12.09 -12.36
C GLU A 318 -13.51 -12.78 -11.74
N LYS A 319 -14.65 -12.07 -11.64
CA LYS A 319 -15.84 -12.57 -10.92
C LYS A 319 -16.83 -13.33 -11.80
N SER A 320 -16.80 -13.13 -13.11
CA SER A 320 -17.74 -13.78 -14.02
C SER A 320 -17.08 -14.92 -14.82
N LYS A 321 -17.87 -15.96 -15.08
CA LYS A 321 -17.53 -17.04 -16.03
C LYS A 321 -18.27 -16.86 -17.36
N ALA A 322 -19.13 -15.85 -17.49
CA ALA A 322 -19.94 -15.62 -18.68
C ALA A 322 -19.11 -14.98 -19.79
N GLU A 323 -19.19 -15.53 -20.99
CA GLU A 323 -18.48 -15.01 -22.17
C GLU A 323 -18.88 -13.56 -22.51
N ALA A 324 -20.15 -13.19 -22.26
CA ALA A 324 -20.62 -11.83 -22.45
C ALA A 324 -19.89 -10.81 -21.57
N ASP A 325 -19.58 -11.19 -20.32
CA ASP A 325 -18.86 -10.32 -19.38
C ASP A 325 -17.37 -10.24 -19.74
N HIS A 326 -16.77 -11.34 -20.22
CA HIS A 326 -15.41 -11.31 -20.75
C HIS A 326 -15.29 -10.40 -21.98
N LYS A 327 -16.31 -10.37 -22.88
CA LYS A 327 -16.35 -9.45 -24.03
C LYS A 327 -16.43 -8.00 -23.58
N LYS A 328 -17.24 -7.70 -22.55
CA LYS A 328 -17.30 -6.34 -21.95
C LYS A 328 -15.98 -5.96 -21.32
N ALA A 329 -15.36 -6.85 -20.51
CA ALA A 329 -14.06 -6.61 -19.92
C ALA A 329 -13.00 -6.32 -20.98
N PHE A 330 -12.93 -7.13 -22.03
CA PHE A 330 -12.02 -6.91 -23.16
C PHE A 330 -12.22 -5.53 -23.81
N HIS A 331 -13.47 -5.12 -24.03
CA HIS A 331 -13.79 -3.80 -24.58
C HIS A 331 -13.32 -2.65 -23.67
N LEU A 332 -13.57 -2.76 -22.37
CA LEU A 332 -13.12 -1.77 -21.39
C LEU A 332 -11.59 -1.67 -21.32
N TYR A 333 -10.87 -2.80 -21.32
CA TYR A 333 -9.42 -2.80 -21.43
C TYR A 333 -8.94 -2.17 -22.75
N SER A 334 -9.65 -2.39 -23.86
CA SER A 334 -9.29 -1.79 -25.16
C SER A 334 -9.38 -0.27 -25.11
N ILE A 335 -10.43 0.28 -24.49
CA ILE A 335 -10.57 1.72 -24.29
C ILE A 335 -9.47 2.25 -23.38
N ALA A 336 -9.20 1.60 -22.24
CA ALA A 336 -8.13 2.03 -21.35
C ALA A 336 -6.74 1.95 -22.00
N ASN A 337 -6.48 0.92 -22.82
CA ASN A 337 -5.23 0.80 -23.59
C ASN A 337 -5.10 1.90 -24.66
N SER A 338 -6.17 2.30 -25.34
CA SER A 338 -6.14 3.41 -26.31
C SER A 338 -5.79 4.76 -25.67
N LYS A 339 -5.99 4.87 -24.36
CA LYS A 339 -5.58 6.00 -23.52
C LYS A 339 -4.17 5.84 -22.90
N GLY A 340 -3.38 4.88 -23.39
CA GLY A 340 -1.99 4.70 -22.99
C GLY A 340 -1.75 3.77 -21.79
N SER A 341 -2.78 3.14 -21.20
CA SER A 341 -2.61 2.28 -20.03
C SER A 341 -1.80 1.01 -20.30
N LEU A 342 -0.61 0.92 -19.73
CA LEU A 342 0.22 -0.29 -19.75
C LEU A 342 -0.43 -1.46 -18.99
N TYR A 343 -1.17 -1.17 -17.91
CA TYR A 343 -1.95 -2.15 -17.16
C TYR A 343 -2.98 -2.82 -18.08
N ALA A 344 -3.82 -2.01 -18.73
CA ALA A 344 -4.84 -2.51 -19.65
C ALA A 344 -4.24 -3.23 -20.85
N LYS A 345 -3.09 -2.78 -21.36
CA LYS A 345 -2.33 -3.46 -22.43
C LYS A 345 -1.96 -4.88 -22.04
N ALA A 346 -1.46 -5.10 -20.81
CA ALA A 346 -1.14 -6.43 -20.30
C ALA A 346 -2.39 -7.32 -20.18
N CYS A 347 -3.49 -6.76 -19.65
CA CYS A 347 -4.75 -7.48 -19.49
C CYS A 347 -5.35 -7.87 -20.85
N LEU A 348 -5.29 -7.00 -21.87
CA LEU A 348 -5.67 -7.34 -23.25
C LEU A 348 -4.82 -8.48 -23.80
N GLY A 349 -3.51 -8.41 -23.58
CA GLY A 349 -2.62 -9.49 -23.98
C GLY A 349 -3.02 -10.82 -23.34
N TYR A 350 -3.37 -10.79 -22.07
CA TYR A 350 -3.83 -11.98 -21.34
C TYR A 350 -5.18 -12.51 -21.86
N CYS A 351 -6.11 -11.61 -22.22
CA CYS A 351 -7.35 -11.98 -22.88
C CYS A 351 -7.10 -12.72 -24.22
N TYR A 352 -6.19 -12.21 -25.06
CA TYR A 352 -5.79 -12.87 -26.30
C TYR A 352 -5.14 -14.24 -26.06
N CYS A 353 -4.26 -14.37 -25.06
CA CYS A 353 -3.60 -15.64 -24.74
C CYS A 353 -4.58 -16.73 -24.27
N LEU A 354 -5.70 -16.35 -23.66
CA LEU A 354 -6.69 -17.27 -23.09
C LEU A 354 -7.95 -17.41 -23.95
N GLY A 355 -8.11 -16.63 -25.01
CA GLY A 355 -9.34 -16.59 -25.81
C GLY A 355 -10.56 -16.10 -25.01
N LYS A 356 -10.37 -15.23 -24.01
CA LYS A 356 -11.45 -14.71 -23.16
C LYS A 356 -11.99 -13.39 -23.69
N GLY A 357 -13.24 -13.37 -24.12
CA GLY A 357 -13.89 -12.20 -24.70
C GLY A 357 -13.40 -11.80 -26.08
N VAL A 358 -12.47 -12.56 -26.64
CA VAL A 358 -11.86 -12.36 -27.96
C VAL A 358 -11.37 -13.72 -28.49
N THR A 359 -11.24 -13.86 -29.81
CA THR A 359 -10.61 -15.06 -30.39
C THR A 359 -9.16 -15.19 -29.91
N GLU A 360 -8.76 -16.41 -29.53
CA GLU A 360 -7.40 -16.69 -29.07
C GLU A 360 -6.37 -16.32 -30.14
N ASP A 361 -5.37 -15.57 -29.72
CA ASP A 361 -4.20 -15.17 -30.50
C ASP A 361 -2.98 -15.06 -29.56
N LYS A 362 -2.27 -16.17 -29.42
CA LYS A 362 -1.15 -16.34 -28.50
C LYS A 362 0.03 -15.42 -28.80
N GLU A 363 0.32 -15.18 -30.07
CA GLU A 363 1.45 -14.35 -30.48
C GLU A 363 1.19 -12.88 -30.17
N LYS A 364 0.03 -12.37 -30.58
CA LYS A 364 -0.41 -11.03 -30.28
C LYS A 364 -0.53 -10.79 -28.77
N GLY A 365 -1.11 -11.76 -28.05
CA GLY A 365 -1.26 -11.69 -26.61
C GLY A 365 0.07 -11.55 -25.90
N LEU A 366 1.04 -12.41 -26.22
CA LEU A 366 2.37 -12.37 -25.62
C LEU A 366 3.13 -11.07 -25.97
N ALA A 367 2.99 -10.57 -27.20
CA ALA A 367 3.61 -9.31 -27.62
C ALA A 367 3.13 -8.13 -26.76
N LEU A 368 1.82 -8.02 -26.51
CA LEU A 368 1.23 -6.97 -25.67
C LEU A 368 1.70 -7.07 -24.21
N ILE A 369 1.75 -8.30 -23.66
CA ILE A 369 2.24 -8.52 -22.28
C ILE A 369 3.70 -8.12 -22.17
N ARG A 370 4.56 -8.52 -23.13
CA ARG A 370 5.99 -8.15 -23.15
C ARG A 370 6.22 -6.65 -23.18
N VAL A 371 5.48 -5.92 -24.01
CA VAL A 371 5.58 -4.45 -24.07
C VAL A 371 5.29 -3.83 -22.70
N SER A 372 4.22 -4.26 -22.04
CA SER A 372 3.86 -3.76 -20.71
C SER A 372 4.89 -4.14 -19.65
N ALA A 373 5.33 -5.41 -19.63
CA ALA A 373 6.28 -5.91 -18.63
C ALA A 373 7.66 -5.26 -18.77
N ASN A 374 8.15 -5.07 -20.01
CA ASN A 374 9.45 -4.44 -20.30
C ASN A 374 9.42 -2.94 -20.01
N ALA A 375 8.26 -2.29 -20.12
CA ALA A 375 8.06 -0.91 -19.71
C ALA A 375 7.96 -0.76 -18.16
N GLY A 376 8.23 -1.82 -17.39
CA GLY A 376 8.26 -1.78 -15.93
C GLY A 376 6.90 -1.94 -15.25
N ASN A 377 5.79 -2.09 -15.97
CA ASN A 377 4.47 -2.17 -15.37
C ASN A 377 4.30 -3.42 -14.50
N ALA A 378 4.00 -3.26 -13.22
CA ALA A 378 3.89 -4.36 -12.25
C ALA A 378 2.84 -5.42 -12.64
N LYS A 379 1.66 -5.02 -13.15
CA LYS A 379 0.64 -5.99 -13.64
C LYS A 379 1.16 -6.79 -14.83
N GLY A 380 1.81 -6.11 -15.79
CA GLY A 380 2.42 -6.75 -16.95
C GLY A 380 3.49 -7.77 -16.54
N GLN A 381 4.34 -7.44 -15.60
CA GLN A 381 5.36 -8.33 -15.04
C GLN A 381 4.74 -9.52 -14.32
N ASN A 382 3.70 -9.31 -13.49
CA ASN A 382 2.98 -10.42 -12.84
C ASN A 382 2.31 -11.35 -13.85
N ILE A 383 1.69 -10.82 -14.90
CA ILE A 383 1.09 -11.63 -15.96
C ILE A 383 2.16 -12.40 -16.72
N MET A 384 3.32 -11.79 -17.02
CA MET A 384 4.44 -12.47 -17.68
C MET A 384 4.96 -13.64 -16.83
N GLY A 385 5.12 -13.44 -15.51
CA GLY A 385 5.45 -14.51 -14.57
C GLY A 385 4.41 -15.64 -14.59
N SER A 386 3.13 -15.30 -14.64
CA SER A 386 2.04 -16.28 -14.74
C SER A 386 2.07 -17.04 -16.07
N CYS A 387 2.45 -16.40 -17.18
CA CYS A 387 2.62 -17.05 -18.47
C CYS A 387 3.73 -18.10 -18.40
N TYR A 388 4.87 -17.78 -17.82
CA TYR A 388 5.97 -18.75 -17.64
C TYR A 388 5.61 -19.86 -16.66
N ALA A 389 4.97 -19.56 -15.54
CA ALA A 389 4.60 -20.57 -14.53
C ALA A 389 3.62 -21.62 -15.09
N ASN A 390 2.72 -21.22 -16.01
CA ASN A 390 1.68 -22.07 -16.56
C ASN A 390 1.98 -22.56 -18.00
N GLY A 391 3.04 -22.08 -18.65
CA GLY A 391 3.35 -22.38 -20.05
C GLY A 391 2.35 -21.77 -21.03
N ILE A 392 1.79 -20.59 -20.72
CA ILE A 392 0.83 -19.88 -21.57
C ILE A 392 1.61 -19.07 -22.61
N SER A 393 1.53 -19.47 -23.86
CA SER A 393 2.21 -18.82 -25.01
C SER A 393 3.75 -18.78 -24.92
N VAL A 394 4.35 -19.41 -23.91
CA VAL A 394 5.80 -19.55 -23.68
C VAL A 394 6.09 -20.96 -23.17
N THR A 395 7.33 -21.42 -23.33
CA THR A 395 7.78 -22.66 -22.67
C THR A 395 7.72 -22.48 -21.15
N LYS A 396 7.10 -23.44 -20.47
CA LYS A 396 6.96 -23.41 -19.01
C LYS A 396 8.34 -23.36 -18.32
N SER A 397 8.57 -22.38 -17.46
CA SER A 397 9.76 -22.25 -16.61
C SER A 397 9.39 -21.52 -15.33
N TYR A 398 9.60 -22.19 -14.20
CA TYR A 398 9.38 -21.57 -12.90
C TYR A 398 10.51 -20.58 -12.54
N GLU A 399 11.72 -20.79 -13.04
CA GLU A 399 12.86 -19.89 -12.85
C GLU A 399 12.56 -18.53 -13.48
N GLU A 400 12.12 -18.52 -14.74
CA GLU A 400 11.69 -17.28 -15.40
C GLU A 400 10.48 -16.65 -14.71
N ALA A 401 9.51 -17.47 -14.27
CA ALA A 401 8.35 -16.97 -13.55
C ALA A 401 8.75 -16.22 -12.27
N VAL A 402 9.68 -16.76 -11.49
CA VAL A 402 10.18 -16.13 -10.27
C VAL A 402 10.84 -14.79 -10.55
N ILE A 403 11.64 -14.68 -11.62
CA ILE A 403 12.28 -13.41 -12.01
C ILE A 403 11.21 -12.33 -12.25
N TRP A 404 10.16 -12.65 -12.99
CA TRP A 404 9.09 -11.71 -13.30
C TRP A 404 8.20 -11.42 -12.10
N PHE A 405 7.87 -12.44 -11.29
CA PHE A 405 7.11 -12.22 -10.05
C PHE A 405 7.88 -11.32 -9.08
N ARG A 406 9.21 -11.48 -8.94
CA ARG A 406 10.04 -10.64 -8.08
C ARG A 406 10.01 -9.19 -8.53
N LYS A 407 10.25 -8.91 -9.82
CA LYS A 407 10.18 -7.54 -10.36
C LYS A 407 8.84 -6.86 -10.05
N SER A 408 7.75 -7.60 -10.14
CA SER A 408 6.40 -7.10 -9.84
C SER A 408 6.15 -6.96 -8.33
N ALA A 409 6.63 -7.92 -7.53
CA ALA A 409 6.46 -7.95 -6.08
C ALA A 409 7.24 -6.82 -5.37
N ASP A 410 8.43 -6.51 -5.88
CA ASP A 410 9.29 -5.42 -5.38
C ASP A 410 8.64 -4.04 -5.62
N GLN A 411 7.78 -3.92 -6.64
CA GLN A 411 6.93 -2.74 -6.87
C GLN A 411 5.64 -2.75 -6.02
N GLY A 412 5.49 -3.66 -5.07
CA GLY A 412 4.35 -3.73 -4.18
C GLY A 412 3.12 -4.47 -4.72
N ASN A 413 3.18 -5.12 -5.90
CA ASN A 413 2.01 -5.84 -6.42
C ASN A 413 1.63 -7.03 -5.54
N ALA A 414 0.50 -6.95 -4.84
CA ALA A 414 0.06 -7.97 -3.89
C ALA A 414 -0.13 -9.36 -4.51
N ILE A 415 -0.61 -9.45 -5.77
CA ILE A 415 -0.79 -10.74 -6.45
C ILE A 415 0.56 -11.38 -6.76
N ALA A 416 1.54 -10.58 -7.20
CA ALA A 416 2.89 -11.04 -7.46
C ALA A 416 3.61 -11.47 -6.18
N GLN A 417 3.45 -10.72 -5.08
CA GLN A 417 3.97 -11.09 -3.76
C GLN A 417 3.42 -12.46 -3.32
N LYS A 418 2.10 -12.66 -3.43
CA LYS A 418 1.48 -13.97 -3.15
C LYS A 418 2.04 -15.07 -4.07
N ASN A 419 2.20 -14.80 -5.38
CA ASN A 419 2.73 -15.79 -6.32
C ASN A 419 4.20 -16.12 -6.04
N LEU A 420 5.03 -15.14 -5.71
CA LEU A 420 6.42 -15.35 -5.32
C LEU A 420 6.52 -16.14 -4.01
N GLY A 421 5.69 -15.80 -3.02
CA GLY A 421 5.57 -16.58 -1.79
C GLY A 421 5.20 -18.04 -2.06
N ALA A 422 4.28 -18.30 -2.99
CA ALA A 422 3.92 -19.66 -3.40
C ALA A 422 5.09 -20.41 -4.08
N CYS A 423 5.91 -19.72 -4.88
CA CYS A 423 7.13 -20.31 -5.46
C CYS A 423 8.10 -20.77 -4.36
N TYR A 424 8.35 -19.95 -3.35
CA TYR A 424 9.17 -20.31 -2.20
C TYR A 424 8.56 -21.42 -1.34
N TYR A 425 7.24 -21.38 -1.13
CA TYR A 425 6.52 -22.37 -0.33
C TYR A 425 6.62 -23.78 -0.92
N ILE A 426 6.56 -23.90 -2.25
CA ILE A 426 6.56 -25.17 -2.96
C ILE A 426 8.00 -25.57 -3.39
N GLY A 427 8.93 -24.60 -3.52
CA GLY A 427 10.26 -24.81 -4.10
C GLY A 427 10.25 -24.87 -5.62
N GLN A 428 9.44 -24.04 -6.28
CA GLN A 428 9.36 -23.98 -7.75
C GLN A 428 10.12 -22.76 -8.29
N GLY A 429 11.18 -23.01 -9.06
CA GLY A 429 12.06 -21.98 -9.63
C GLY A 429 13.01 -21.33 -8.62
N VAL A 430 12.88 -21.69 -7.36
CA VAL A 430 13.76 -21.31 -6.23
C VAL A 430 13.82 -22.46 -5.24
N PRO A 431 14.89 -22.57 -4.41
CA PRO A 431 14.90 -23.49 -3.29
C PRO A 431 13.71 -23.25 -2.36
N GLN A 432 13.13 -24.33 -1.83
CA GLN A 432 12.02 -24.23 -0.88
C GLN A 432 12.47 -23.51 0.39
N SER A 433 11.72 -22.50 0.80
CA SER A 433 11.87 -21.82 2.10
C SER A 433 10.51 -21.32 2.57
N TYR A 434 10.06 -21.87 3.69
CA TYR A 434 8.81 -21.42 4.32
C TYR A 434 8.96 -20.03 4.95
N GLU A 435 10.15 -19.67 5.42
CA GLU A 435 10.47 -18.37 6.00
C GLU A 435 10.31 -17.27 4.93
N GLU A 436 10.97 -17.44 3.78
CA GLU A 436 10.83 -16.51 2.66
C GLU A 436 9.38 -16.45 2.16
N ALA A 437 8.71 -17.60 2.07
CA ALA A 437 7.31 -17.65 1.67
C ALA A 437 6.41 -16.80 2.58
N VAL A 438 6.58 -16.91 3.90
CA VAL A 438 5.82 -16.15 4.89
C VAL A 438 6.08 -14.66 4.77
N ILE A 439 7.32 -14.23 4.54
CA ILE A 439 7.64 -12.80 4.32
C ILE A 439 6.82 -12.25 3.16
N TRP A 440 6.79 -12.95 2.02
CA TRP A 440 6.05 -12.50 0.85
C TRP A 440 4.54 -12.62 1.01
N PHE A 441 4.04 -13.69 1.65
CA PHE A 441 2.61 -13.81 1.96
C PHE A 441 2.14 -12.71 2.90
N ARG A 442 2.95 -12.31 3.90
CA ARG A 442 2.62 -11.22 4.81
C ARG A 442 2.53 -9.89 4.08
N LYS A 443 3.52 -9.54 3.25
CA LYS A 443 3.46 -8.33 2.41
C LYS A 443 2.19 -8.26 1.57
N SER A 444 1.76 -9.39 1.00
CA SER A 444 0.52 -9.48 0.23
C SER A 444 -0.74 -9.42 1.10
N ALA A 445 -0.71 -10.07 2.27
CA ALA A 445 -1.84 -10.12 3.22
C ALA A 445 -2.10 -8.76 3.88
N ASP A 446 -1.06 -7.98 4.14
CA ASP A 446 -1.14 -6.62 4.69
C ASP A 446 -1.74 -5.63 3.68
N GLN A 447 -1.75 -5.97 2.40
CA GLN A 447 -2.49 -5.27 1.33
C GLN A 447 -3.90 -5.86 1.09
N ASP A 448 -4.48 -6.53 2.08
CA ASP A 448 -5.82 -7.12 2.05
C ASP A 448 -6.04 -8.19 0.96
N ASN A 449 -4.97 -8.86 0.48
CA ASN A 449 -5.13 -10.00 -0.41
C ASN A 449 -5.71 -11.21 0.35
N ALA A 450 -6.99 -11.50 0.15
CA ALA A 450 -7.71 -12.57 0.86
C ALA A 450 -7.02 -13.94 0.74
N LYS A 451 -6.53 -14.30 -0.46
CA LYS A 451 -5.84 -15.59 -0.67
C LYS A 451 -4.52 -15.66 0.10
N ALA A 452 -3.75 -14.58 0.13
CA ALA A 452 -2.52 -14.52 0.91
C ALA A 452 -2.80 -14.62 2.41
N GLN A 453 -3.85 -13.95 2.89
CA GLN A 453 -4.31 -14.05 4.27
C GLN A 453 -4.69 -15.50 4.63
N GLY A 454 -5.46 -16.18 3.78
CA GLY A 454 -5.80 -17.59 3.99
C GLY A 454 -4.58 -18.50 4.04
N ILE A 455 -3.62 -18.33 3.12
CA ILE A 455 -2.37 -19.11 3.10
C ILE A 455 -1.52 -18.82 4.34
N LEU A 456 -1.42 -17.57 4.76
CA LEU A 456 -0.70 -17.19 5.97
C LEU A 456 -1.32 -17.85 7.22
N GLY A 457 -2.66 -17.96 7.27
CA GLY A 457 -3.36 -18.76 8.30
C GLY A 457 -2.92 -20.22 8.29
N VAL A 458 -2.77 -20.86 7.13
CA VAL A 458 -2.25 -22.23 6.99
C VAL A 458 -0.80 -22.32 7.46
N CYS A 459 0.04 -21.34 7.17
CA CYS A 459 1.42 -21.31 7.67
C CYS A 459 1.49 -21.31 9.20
N TYR A 460 0.66 -20.49 9.86
CA TYR A 460 0.56 -20.48 11.32
C TYR A 460 -0.06 -21.75 11.89
N GLU A 461 -1.09 -22.33 11.24
CA GLU A 461 -1.71 -23.61 11.65
C GLU A 461 -0.67 -24.74 11.69
N ASN A 462 0.23 -24.78 10.72
CA ASN A 462 1.21 -25.85 10.56
C ASN A 462 2.61 -25.55 11.13
N GLY A 463 2.89 -24.32 11.55
CA GLY A 463 4.23 -23.92 11.99
C GLY A 463 5.24 -23.87 10.82
N GLN A 464 4.81 -23.47 9.62
CA GLN A 464 5.65 -23.41 8.42
C GLN A 464 6.19 -22.00 8.23
N GLY A 465 7.51 -21.81 8.43
CA GLY A 465 8.19 -20.51 8.35
C GLY A 465 7.87 -19.53 9.49
N VAL A 466 7.01 -19.94 10.41
CA VAL A 466 6.63 -19.23 11.64
C VAL A 466 6.36 -20.25 12.75
N PRO A 467 6.49 -19.88 14.05
CA PRO A 467 6.04 -20.73 15.14
C PRO A 467 4.55 -21.08 15.00
N GLN A 468 4.20 -22.35 15.27
CA GLN A 468 2.80 -22.79 15.20
C GLN A 468 1.94 -22.00 16.20
N SER A 469 0.83 -21.45 15.71
CA SER A 469 -0.14 -20.71 16.53
C SER A 469 -1.53 -20.78 15.92
N TYR A 470 -2.43 -21.48 16.57
CA TYR A 470 -3.85 -21.52 16.14
C TYR A 470 -4.54 -20.17 16.33
N ASP A 471 -4.15 -19.38 17.33
CA ASP A 471 -4.70 -18.04 17.57
C ASP A 471 -4.38 -17.10 16.40
N GLU A 472 -3.13 -17.08 15.95
CA GLU A 472 -2.73 -16.31 14.77
C GLU A 472 -3.37 -16.87 13.49
N ALA A 473 -3.44 -18.20 13.32
CA ALA A 473 -4.10 -18.81 12.18
C ALA A 473 -5.56 -18.35 12.07
N VAL A 474 -6.31 -18.37 13.18
CA VAL A 474 -7.71 -17.90 13.21
C VAL A 474 -7.84 -16.43 12.87
N LYS A 475 -6.94 -15.56 13.34
CA LYS A 475 -6.97 -14.14 12.99
C LYS A 475 -6.87 -13.93 11.47
N TRP A 476 -5.92 -14.65 10.84
CA TRP A 476 -5.72 -14.55 9.39
C TRP A 476 -6.83 -15.24 8.60
N TYR A 477 -7.31 -16.40 9.03
CA TYR A 477 -8.49 -17.04 8.42
C TYR A 477 -9.72 -16.14 8.49
N ARG A 478 -9.94 -15.43 9.62
CA ARG A 478 -11.07 -14.51 9.76
C ARG A 478 -10.99 -13.36 8.77
N LYS A 479 -9.84 -12.69 8.66
CA LYS A 479 -9.64 -11.62 7.67
C LYS A 479 -9.97 -12.09 6.25
N SER A 480 -9.47 -13.27 5.86
CA SER A 480 -9.74 -13.86 4.55
C SER A 480 -11.20 -14.27 4.36
N ALA A 481 -11.80 -14.91 5.38
CA ALA A 481 -13.18 -15.39 5.37
C ALA A 481 -14.21 -14.25 5.31
N ASP A 482 -13.93 -13.12 5.98
CA ASP A 482 -14.77 -11.92 5.96
C ASP A 482 -14.77 -11.26 4.57
N GLN A 483 -13.70 -11.41 3.79
CA GLN A 483 -13.63 -11.02 2.39
C GLN A 483 -14.31 -12.03 1.44
N GLY A 484 -14.83 -13.13 1.97
CA GLY A 484 -15.59 -14.11 1.19
C GLY A 484 -14.79 -15.30 0.67
N ASP A 485 -13.51 -15.48 1.03
CA ASP A 485 -12.73 -16.65 0.60
C ASP A 485 -13.31 -17.93 1.16
N ALA A 486 -13.79 -18.83 0.27
CA ALA A 486 -14.48 -20.04 0.67
C ALA A 486 -13.57 -21.02 1.44
N ALA A 487 -12.31 -21.15 1.04
CA ALA A 487 -11.36 -22.03 1.71
C ALA A 487 -11.08 -21.56 3.15
N ALA A 488 -10.89 -20.25 3.34
CA ALA A 488 -10.70 -19.67 4.67
C ALA A 488 -11.97 -19.79 5.53
N GLN A 489 -13.16 -19.62 4.95
CA GLN A 489 -14.43 -19.86 5.64
C GLN A 489 -14.53 -21.31 6.12
N CYS A 490 -14.18 -22.29 5.28
CA CYS A 490 -14.15 -23.70 5.65
C CYS A 490 -13.14 -23.94 6.80
N LYS A 491 -11.92 -23.41 6.69
CA LYS A 491 -10.89 -23.49 7.74
C LYS A 491 -11.32 -22.88 9.05
N LEU A 492 -11.95 -21.72 9.02
CA LEU A 492 -12.46 -21.05 10.21
C LEU A 492 -13.59 -21.88 10.87
N GLY A 493 -14.48 -22.47 10.07
CA GLY A 493 -15.47 -23.42 10.54
C GLY A 493 -14.84 -24.63 11.24
N PHE A 494 -13.74 -25.15 10.68
CA PHE A 494 -12.99 -26.24 11.28
C PHE A 494 -12.35 -25.85 12.63
N CYS A 495 -11.78 -24.65 12.73
CA CYS A 495 -11.23 -24.12 13.97
C CYS A 495 -12.30 -24.03 15.07
N TYR A 496 -13.49 -23.50 14.76
CA TYR A 496 -14.60 -23.48 15.70
C TYR A 496 -15.13 -24.86 16.08
N SER A 497 -15.19 -25.81 15.13
CA SER A 497 -15.65 -27.17 15.39
C SER A 497 -14.73 -27.93 16.37
N ASN A 498 -13.42 -27.61 16.35
CA ASN A 498 -12.41 -28.31 17.17
C ASN A 498 -11.92 -27.50 18.37
N GLY A 499 -12.30 -26.25 18.51
CA GLY A 499 -11.78 -25.36 19.56
C GLY A 499 -10.29 -25.02 19.39
N GLN A 500 -9.84 -24.84 18.13
CA GLN A 500 -8.45 -24.50 17.82
C GLN A 500 -8.30 -23.00 17.61
N GLY A 501 -7.59 -22.31 18.50
CA GLY A 501 -7.40 -20.85 18.49
C GLY A 501 -8.68 -20.04 18.76
N VAL A 502 -9.78 -20.71 19.04
CA VAL A 502 -11.07 -20.14 19.46
C VAL A 502 -11.78 -21.15 20.38
N PRO A 503 -12.68 -20.68 21.28
CA PRO A 503 -13.55 -21.60 22.03
C PRO A 503 -14.37 -22.45 21.06
N GLN A 504 -14.54 -23.75 21.39
CA GLN A 504 -15.33 -24.66 20.57
C GLN A 504 -16.78 -24.19 20.48
N SER A 505 -17.30 -24.06 19.26
CA SER A 505 -18.69 -23.69 18.98
C SER A 505 -19.14 -24.35 17.68
N TYR A 506 -20.01 -25.36 17.77
CA TYR A 506 -20.57 -26.00 16.60
C TYR A 506 -21.55 -25.09 15.84
N GLU A 507 -22.22 -24.19 16.54
CA GLU A 507 -23.13 -23.21 15.94
C GLU A 507 -22.35 -22.24 15.02
N ASP A 508 -21.20 -21.74 15.49
CA ASP A 508 -20.35 -20.86 14.67
C ASP A 508 -19.64 -21.63 13.55
N ALA A 509 -19.22 -22.89 13.82
CA ALA A 509 -18.71 -23.77 12.78
C ALA A 509 -19.70 -23.93 11.62
N VAL A 510 -20.98 -24.21 11.95
CA VAL A 510 -22.04 -24.37 10.94
C VAL A 510 -22.27 -23.08 10.15
N LYS A 511 -22.23 -21.90 10.78
CA LYS A 511 -22.37 -20.61 10.09
C LYS A 511 -21.28 -20.44 9.01
N TRP A 512 -20.04 -20.74 9.36
CA TRP A 512 -18.91 -20.61 8.45
C TRP A 512 -18.89 -21.71 7.38
N TYR A 513 -19.17 -22.96 7.74
CA TYR A 513 -19.29 -24.04 6.75
C TYR A 513 -20.41 -23.75 5.75
N ARG A 514 -21.56 -23.19 6.17
CA ARG A 514 -22.65 -22.83 5.27
C ARG A 514 -22.22 -21.77 4.25
N LYS A 515 -21.57 -20.69 4.71
CA LYS A 515 -21.06 -19.65 3.79
C LYS A 515 -20.12 -20.22 2.73
N SER A 516 -19.23 -21.14 3.12
CA SER A 516 -18.29 -21.79 2.21
C SER A 516 -19.01 -22.80 1.29
N ALA A 517 -19.90 -23.63 1.83
CA ALA A 517 -20.67 -24.63 1.07
C ALA A 517 -21.60 -23.99 0.02
N ASP A 518 -22.16 -22.83 0.31
CA ASP A 518 -23.01 -22.07 -0.61
C ASP A 518 -22.20 -21.54 -1.81
N GLN A 519 -20.89 -21.34 -1.65
CA GLN A 519 -19.95 -21.02 -2.74
C GLN A 519 -19.47 -22.28 -3.50
N GLY A 520 -19.90 -23.47 -3.08
CA GLY A 520 -19.57 -24.72 -3.75
C GLY A 520 -18.35 -25.46 -3.21
N ASP A 521 -17.74 -25.02 -2.11
CA ASP A 521 -16.59 -25.71 -1.52
C ASP A 521 -16.95 -27.13 -1.05
N ALA A 522 -16.28 -28.14 -1.62
CA ALA A 522 -16.59 -29.55 -1.37
C ALA A 522 -16.31 -29.97 0.08
N ALA A 523 -15.22 -29.46 0.68
CA ALA A 523 -14.85 -29.79 2.06
C ALA A 523 -15.87 -29.17 3.05
N ALA A 524 -16.33 -27.95 2.79
CA ALA A 524 -17.37 -27.33 3.61
C ALA A 524 -18.71 -28.03 3.47
N GLN A 525 -19.11 -28.45 2.24
CA GLN A 525 -20.32 -29.26 2.03
C GLN A 525 -20.25 -30.56 2.80
N PHE A 526 -19.11 -31.26 2.77
CA PHE A 526 -18.89 -32.45 3.57
C PHE A 526 -19.01 -32.17 5.07
N ASN A 527 -18.29 -31.19 5.60
CA ASN A 527 -18.28 -30.88 7.03
C ASN A 527 -19.67 -30.42 7.53
N LEU A 528 -20.38 -29.63 6.73
CA LEU A 528 -21.74 -29.22 7.05
C LEU A 528 -22.69 -30.43 7.03
N GLY A 529 -22.51 -31.36 6.07
CA GLY A 529 -23.20 -32.64 6.05
C GLY A 529 -22.97 -33.48 7.31
N VAL A 530 -21.74 -33.51 7.82
CA VAL A 530 -21.41 -34.18 9.10
C VAL A 530 -22.10 -33.48 10.26
N CYS A 531 -22.20 -32.16 10.26
CA CYS A 531 -22.92 -31.40 11.30
C CYS A 531 -24.41 -31.77 11.32
N TYR A 532 -25.06 -31.81 10.16
CA TYR A 532 -26.46 -32.24 10.06
C TYR A 532 -26.66 -33.73 10.41
N ASN A 533 -25.76 -34.60 9.99
CA ASN A 533 -25.85 -36.03 10.32
C ASN A 533 -25.80 -36.30 11.81
N ASN A 534 -25.01 -35.50 12.54
CA ASN A 534 -24.77 -35.71 13.97
C ASN A 534 -25.56 -34.75 14.89
N GLY A 535 -26.32 -33.78 14.33
CA GLY A 535 -27.02 -32.77 15.12
C GLY A 535 -26.08 -31.82 15.87
N ARG A 536 -24.90 -31.49 15.28
CA ARG A 536 -23.92 -30.60 15.91
C ARG A 536 -24.07 -29.17 15.40
N GLY A 537 -24.49 -28.25 16.28
CA GLY A 537 -24.74 -26.85 15.94
C GLY A 537 -25.96 -26.59 15.07
N VAL A 538 -26.67 -27.66 14.69
CA VAL A 538 -27.94 -27.67 13.95
C VAL A 538 -28.80 -28.84 14.41
N ALA A 539 -30.12 -28.77 14.19
CA ALA A 539 -31.00 -29.92 14.38
C ALA A 539 -30.56 -31.06 13.42
N GLN A 540 -30.52 -32.29 13.93
CA GLN A 540 -30.16 -33.45 13.13
C GLN A 540 -31.13 -33.63 11.96
N SER A 541 -30.58 -33.79 10.76
CA SER A 541 -31.35 -34.11 9.55
C SER A 541 -30.50 -34.93 8.59
N TYR A 542 -30.85 -36.19 8.42
CA TYR A 542 -30.19 -37.08 7.49
C TYR A 542 -30.46 -36.69 6.02
N GLU A 543 -31.64 -36.10 5.74
CA GLU A 543 -32.00 -35.63 4.41
C GLU A 543 -31.08 -34.48 3.97
N GLU A 544 -30.84 -33.49 4.84
CA GLU A 544 -29.93 -32.39 4.55
C GLU A 544 -28.48 -32.88 4.47
N ALA A 545 -28.08 -33.82 5.34
CA ALA A 545 -26.75 -34.44 5.29
C ALA A 545 -26.52 -35.12 3.92
N VAL A 546 -27.47 -35.91 3.44
CA VAL A 546 -27.37 -36.59 2.15
C VAL A 546 -27.27 -35.62 0.98
N LYS A 547 -28.05 -34.53 0.97
CA LYS A 547 -27.96 -33.50 -0.05
C LYS A 547 -26.56 -32.89 -0.12
N LEU A 548 -25.98 -32.60 1.02
CA LEU A 548 -24.64 -32.01 1.13
C LEU A 548 -23.53 -33.01 0.79
N TYR A 549 -23.63 -34.24 1.29
CA TYR A 549 -22.70 -35.30 0.92
C TYR A 549 -22.70 -35.56 -0.58
N ARG A 550 -23.89 -35.57 -1.23
CA ARG A 550 -23.98 -35.74 -2.68
C ARG A 550 -23.27 -34.63 -3.42
N LYS A 551 -23.51 -33.37 -3.06
CA LYS A 551 -22.83 -32.22 -3.68
C LYS A 551 -21.30 -32.34 -3.58
N SER A 552 -20.78 -32.72 -2.41
CA SER A 552 -19.36 -32.91 -2.19
C SER A 552 -18.82 -34.15 -2.91
N ALA A 553 -19.56 -35.28 -2.87
CA ALA A 553 -19.21 -36.54 -3.55
C ALA A 553 -19.16 -36.42 -5.07
N ASP A 554 -20.07 -35.62 -5.67
CA ASP A 554 -20.08 -35.34 -7.11
C ASP A 554 -18.88 -34.48 -7.55
N GLN A 555 -18.27 -33.74 -6.62
CA GLN A 555 -17.00 -33.03 -6.84
C GLN A 555 -15.77 -33.91 -6.60
N GLY A 556 -15.97 -35.18 -6.23
CA GLY A 556 -14.91 -36.16 -6.07
C GLY A 556 -14.40 -36.35 -4.63
N ASP A 557 -14.99 -35.72 -3.62
CA ASP A 557 -14.56 -35.91 -2.21
C ASP A 557 -14.79 -37.38 -1.77
N SER A 558 -13.71 -38.11 -1.49
CA SER A 558 -13.76 -39.53 -1.16
C SER A 558 -14.43 -39.82 0.18
N ALA A 559 -14.33 -38.89 1.16
CA ALA A 559 -14.99 -39.04 2.46
C ALA A 559 -16.51 -38.83 2.34
N ALA A 560 -16.93 -37.86 1.52
CA ALA A 560 -18.34 -37.64 1.20
C ALA A 560 -18.93 -38.79 0.43
N GLN A 561 -18.20 -39.36 -0.54
CA GLN A 561 -18.62 -40.57 -1.29
C GLN A 561 -18.83 -41.73 -0.32
N PHE A 562 -17.91 -41.96 0.60
CA PHE A 562 -18.06 -42.98 1.63
C PHE A 562 -19.29 -42.73 2.52
N ASN A 563 -19.45 -41.51 3.06
CA ASN A 563 -20.60 -41.20 3.95
C ASN A 563 -21.93 -41.32 3.21
N LEU A 564 -22.00 -40.93 1.91
CA LEU A 564 -23.18 -41.11 1.09
C LEU A 564 -23.49 -42.58 0.89
N GLY A 565 -22.47 -43.43 0.67
CA GLY A 565 -22.61 -44.88 0.65
C GLY A 565 -23.18 -45.42 1.97
N CYS A 566 -22.71 -44.97 3.10
CA CYS A 566 -23.26 -45.32 4.42
C CYS A 566 -24.75 -44.91 4.57
N CYS A 567 -25.12 -43.74 4.08
CA CYS A 567 -26.50 -43.26 4.11
C CYS A 567 -27.43 -44.21 3.30
N TYR A 568 -27.00 -44.63 2.12
CA TYR A 568 -27.75 -45.59 1.31
C TYR A 568 -27.79 -46.99 1.92
N GLU A 569 -26.69 -47.46 2.53
CA GLU A 569 -26.64 -48.76 3.19
C GLU A 569 -27.61 -48.81 4.39
N ASN A 570 -27.71 -47.73 5.16
CA ASN A 570 -28.50 -47.69 6.39
C ASN A 570 -29.91 -47.12 6.19
N GLY A 571 -30.26 -46.60 5.01
CA GLY A 571 -31.55 -45.93 4.77
C GLY A 571 -31.69 -44.61 5.53
N GLN A 572 -30.58 -43.87 5.72
CA GLN A 572 -30.56 -42.61 6.47
C GLN A 572 -30.72 -41.42 5.51
N GLY A 573 -31.85 -40.74 5.56
CA GLY A 573 -32.18 -39.58 4.69
C GLY A 573 -32.45 -39.95 3.22
N VAL A 574 -32.34 -41.22 2.86
CA VAL A 574 -32.67 -41.82 1.57
C VAL A 574 -33.21 -43.22 1.80
N PRO A 575 -34.04 -43.78 0.88
CA PRO A 575 -34.40 -45.19 0.93
C PRO A 575 -33.16 -46.09 0.93
N GLN A 576 -33.18 -47.15 1.72
CA GLN A 576 -32.08 -48.12 1.74
C GLN A 576 -31.89 -48.74 0.37
N CYS A 577 -30.65 -48.72 -0.14
CA CYS A 577 -30.28 -49.27 -1.43
C CYS A 577 -28.81 -49.73 -1.46
N TYR A 578 -28.58 -51.01 -1.37
CA TYR A 578 -27.23 -51.58 -1.36
C TYR A 578 -26.49 -51.34 -2.69
N ASP A 579 -27.18 -51.33 -3.84
CA ASP A 579 -26.55 -51.09 -5.14
C ASP A 579 -25.96 -49.68 -5.22
N GLU A 580 -26.71 -48.66 -4.77
CA GLU A 580 -26.21 -47.29 -4.69
C GLU A 580 -25.08 -47.19 -3.63
N ALA A 581 -25.21 -47.87 -2.49
CA ALA A 581 -24.15 -47.88 -1.47
C ALA A 581 -22.83 -48.46 -2.06
N ILE A 582 -22.89 -49.58 -2.72
CA ILE A 582 -21.75 -50.22 -3.39
C ILE A 582 -21.12 -49.29 -4.43
N LYS A 583 -21.93 -48.67 -5.26
CA LYS A 583 -21.46 -47.73 -6.29
C LYS A 583 -20.67 -46.57 -5.67
N TRP A 584 -21.15 -45.95 -4.59
CA TRP A 584 -20.44 -44.88 -3.93
C TRP A 584 -19.22 -45.34 -3.16
N TYR A 585 -19.25 -46.51 -2.53
CA TYR A 585 -18.08 -47.13 -1.91
C TYR A 585 -16.98 -47.44 -2.92
N ARG A 586 -17.33 -47.94 -4.15
CA ARG A 586 -16.34 -48.17 -5.21
C ARG A 586 -15.64 -46.87 -5.61
N LYS A 587 -16.37 -45.82 -5.89
CA LYS A 587 -15.78 -44.48 -6.20
C LYS A 587 -14.82 -44.01 -5.12
N SER A 588 -15.21 -44.15 -3.85
CA SER A 588 -14.37 -43.78 -2.71
C SER A 588 -13.13 -44.69 -2.59
N ALA A 589 -13.29 -46.00 -2.79
CA ALA A 589 -12.22 -46.98 -2.69
C ALA A 589 -11.19 -46.84 -3.82
N GLU A 590 -11.61 -46.48 -5.04
CA GLU A 590 -10.74 -46.17 -6.17
C GLU A 590 -9.78 -45.03 -5.88
N GLN A 591 -10.19 -44.08 -5.03
CA GLN A 591 -9.34 -42.99 -4.55
C GLN A 591 -8.49 -43.40 -3.33
N GLY A 592 -8.50 -44.67 -2.94
CA GLY A 592 -7.70 -45.18 -1.83
C GLY A 592 -8.32 -45.06 -0.44
N TYR A 593 -9.61 -44.64 -0.31
CA TYR A 593 -10.23 -44.49 0.99
C TYR A 593 -10.45 -45.83 1.68
N ARG A 594 -9.68 -46.13 2.72
CA ARG A 594 -9.58 -47.42 3.38
C ARG A 594 -10.94 -47.96 3.87
N ARG A 595 -11.72 -47.10 4.56
CA ARG A 595 -13.03 -47.52 5.10
C ARG A 595 -14.01 -47.96 4.02
N ALA A 596 -13.93 -47.39 2.81
CA ALA A 596 -14.76 -47.82 1.68
C ALA A 596 -14.36 -49.21 1.20
N LYS A 597 -13.06 -49.52 1.14
CA LYS A 597 -12.56 -50.86 0.80
C LYS A 597 -13.02 -51.89 1.84
N ASP A 598 -12.95 -51.55 3.12
CA ASP A 598 -13.40 -52.42 4.21
C ASP A 598 -14.93 -52.69 4.10
N SER A 599 -15.72 -51.67 3.73
CA SER A 599 -17.17 -51.83 3.54
C SER A 599 -17.51 -52.71 2.35
N LEU A 600 -16.81 -52.57 1.20
CA LEU A 600 -16.99 -53.44 0.04
C LEU A 600 -16.66 -54.90 0.39
N THR A 601 -15.55 -55.13 1.12
CA THR A 601 -15.18 -56.50 1.58
C THR A 601 -16.25 -57.08 2.50
N ARG A 602 -16.80 -56.27 3.41
CA ARG A 602 -17.89 -56.72 4.33
C ARG A 602 -19.16 -57.06 3.56
N LEU A 603 -19.48 -56.32 2.50
CA LEU A 603 -20.63 -56.61 1.64
C LEU A 603 -20.38 -57.73 0.63
N LYS A 604 -19.21 -58.40 0.66
CA LYS A 604 -18.79 -59.48 -0.23
C LYS A 604 -18.87 -59.10 -1.72
N VAL A 605 -18.49 -57.86 -2.02
CA VAL A 605 -18.41 -57.33 -3.38
C VAL A 605 -16.94 -57.27 -3.80
N GLU A 606 -16.55 -57.97 -4.86
CA GLU A 606 -15.21 -57.94 -5.47
C GLU A 606 -14.94 -56.62 -6.19
#